data_a07b6300d74f07e35ea4c2781e90d5d3
#
_entry.id   a07b6300d74f07e35ea4c2781e90d5d3
#
_cell.length_a   1.000
_cell.length_b   1.000
_cell.length_c   1.000
_cell.angle_alpha   90.00
_cell.angle_beta   90.00
_cell.angle_gamma   90.00
#
_symmetry.space_group_name_H-M   'P 1'
#
loop_
_entity.id
_entity.type
_entity.pdbx_description
1 polymer ?
#
loop_
_entity_poly.entity_id
_entity_poly.type
_entity_poly.pdbx_seq_one_letter_code
_entity_poly.pdbx_strand_id
1 'polypeptide(L)'
;MSKAHHNPGRHTFGDAMFAGKRRKIAPHEFVLDAIAPLSPETRPMFGCLAVYVEDKIVLILRDRKNSPADNGVWVATTAEHHESLRRDFPRMRSIQLLRKQITNWQVIPVDAPDFEEAALRACKLILARDARIGKIPNSRLNSRSRRKTPTARGTRRSSAKPRQ
;
A
#
# COMPACT_ATOMS: atom_id res chain seq x y z
N MET A 1 7.62 70.76 24.14
CA MET A 1 8.40 69.58 24.47
C MET A 1 7.49 68.55 25.13
N SER A 2 6.99 67.63 24.36
CA SER A 2 6.23 66.47 24.90
C SER A 2 6.66 65.21 24.16
N LYS A 3 7.27 64.30 24.90
CA LYS A 3 7.78 63.00 24.38
C LYS A 3 6.63 62.03 24.26
N ALA A 4 6.38 61.56 23.05
CA ALA A 4 5.50 60.44 22.80
C ALA A 4 6.15 59.12 23.26
N HIS A 5 5.48 58.37 24.16
CA HIS A 5 5.86 57.02 24.51
C HIS A 5 5.38 56.05 23.45
N HIS A 6 6.33 55.42 22.80
CA HIS A 6 6.12 54.29 21.89
C HIS A 6 5.97 53.01 22.73
N ASN A 7 4.84 52.35 22.63
CA ASN A 7 4.57 51.08 23.30
C ASN A 7 4.79 49.93 22.27
N PRO A 8 5.83 49.09 22.43
CA PRO A 8 6.02 47.97 21.55
C PRO A 8 5.40 46.70 22.17
N GLY A 9 4.64 46.00 21.35
CA GLY A 9 4.54 44.57 21.48
C GLY A 9 3.26 44.02 22.11
N ARG A 10 2.25 43.84 21.27
CA ARG A 10 1.35 42.71 21.47
C ARG A 10 1.83 41.59 20.54
N HIS A 11 2.61 40.68 21.09
CA HIS A 11 2.87 39.40 20.49
C HIS A 11 1.57 38.60 20.50
N THR A 12 0.92 38.46 19.35
CA THR A 12 -0.21 37.57 19.16
C THR A 12 0.32 36.14 19.20
N PHE A 13 0.13 35.50 20.32
CA PHE A 13 0.28 34.05 20.54
C PHE A 13 -0.86 33.35 19.80
N GLY A 14 -0.80 33.21 18.48
CA GLY A 14 -1.91 32.64 17.73
C GLY A 14 -1.52 31.86 16.46
N ASP A 15 -0.36 32.12 15.88
CA ASP A 15 -0.05 31.59 14.53
C ASP A 15 0.84 30.34 14.47
N ALA A 16 1.24 29.78 15.61
CA ALA A 16 2.15 28.63 15.62
C ALA A 16 1.46 27.25 15.72
N MET A 17 0.13 27.18 15.77
CA MET A 17 -0.57 25.91 16.01
C MET A 17 -1.10 25.20 14.75
N PHE A 18 -0.94 25.74 13.57
CA PHE A 18 -1.41 25.09 12.32
C PHE A 18 -0.30 24.83 11.31
N ALA A 19 0.91 24.57 11.75
CA ALA A 19 1.89 23.88 10.91
C ALA A 19 1.51 22.38 10.77
N GLY A 20 0.30 22.13 10.30
CA GLY A 20 -0.12 20.79 9.89
C GLY A 20 0.87 20.31 8.84
N LYS A 21 1.57 19.18 9.10
CA LYS A 21 2.34 18.47 8.10
C LYS A 21 1.53 18.45 6.83
N ARG A 22 1.99 19.15 5.77
CA ARG A 22 1.35 19.10 4.45
C ARG A 22 1.14 17.63 4.10
N ARG A 23 -0.12 17.22 4.10
CA ARG A 23 -0.52 15.87 3.71
C ARG A 23 0.01 15.68 2.29
N LYS A 24 0.98 14.81 2.09
CA LYS A 24 1.40 14.44 0.74
C LYS A 24 0.19 13.84 0.08
N ILE A 25 -0.34 14.53 -0.95
CA ILE A 25 -1.46 14.03 -1.76
C ILE A 25 -1.02 12.68 -2.32
N ALA A 26 -1.83 11.67 -2.12
CA ALA A 26 -1.56 10.34 -2.65
C ALA A 26 -1.65 10.37 -4.19
N PRO A 27 -0.75 9.71 -4.93
CA PRO A 27 -0.94 9.54 -6.36
C PRO A 27 -2.30 8.87 -6.61
N HIS A 28 -3.07 9.35 -7.59
CA HIS A 28 -4.36 8.76 -7.96
C HIS A 28 -5.32 8.57 -6.77
N GLU A 29 -5.47 9.61 -5.93
CA GLU A 29 -6.22 9.58 -4.67
C GLU A 29 -7.67 9.12 -4.85
N PHE A 30 -8.30 9.40 -6.01
CA PHE A 30 -9.64 8.95 -6.35
C PHE A 30 -9.84 7.42 -6.23
N VAL A 31 -8.75 6.65 -6.38
CA VAL A 31 -8.76 5.19 -6.20
C VAL A 31 -9.00 4.82 -4.74
N LEU A 32 -8.38 5.56 -3.80
CA LEU A 32 -8.57 5.34 -2.36
C LEU A 32 -10.00 5.69 -1.94
N ASP A 33 -10.54 6.78 -2.48
CA ASP A 33 -11.93 7.18 -2.24
C ASP A 33 -12.92 6.12 -2.72
N ALA A 34 -12.66 5.55 -3.91
CA ALA A 34 -13.50 4.51 -4.50
C ALA A 34 -13.57 3.22 -3.67
N ILE A 35 -12.50 2.87 -2.93
CA ILE A 35 -12.46 1.66 -2.07
C ILE A 35 -12.56 1.99 -0.57
N ALA A 36 -12.85 3.23 -0.21
CA ALA A 36 -12.98 3.69 1.18
C ALA A 36 -13.89 2.80 2.06
N PRO A 37 -15.01 2.21 1.54
CA PRO A 37 -15.85 1.29 2.33
C PRO A 37 -15.11 0.07 2.89
N LEU A 38 -13.98 -0.32 2.30
CA LEU A 38 -13.15 -1.42 2.79
C LEU A 38 -12.08 -0.97 3.82
N SER A 39 -12.08 0.32 4.18
CA SER A 39 -11.09 0.90 5.11
C SER A 39 -9.64 0.54 4.72
N PRO A 40 -9.18 0.91 3.52
CA PRO A 40 -7.86 0.50 3.03
C PRO A 40 -6.75 1.12 3.88
N GLU A 41 -5.72 0.33 4.18
CA GLU A 41 -4.47 0.82 4.76
C GLU A 41 -3.48 1.18 3.65
N THR A 42 -2.78 2.29 3.80
CA THR A 42 -1.74 2.70 2.86
C THR A 42 -0.36 2.68 3.50
N ARG A 43 0.65 2.23 2.75
CA ARG A 43 2.04 2.17 3.21
C ARG A 43 2.99 2.63 2.11
N PRO A 44 3.95 3.50 2.40
CA PRO A 44 5.01 3.84 1.46
C PRO A 44 5.80 2.58 1.06
N MET A 45 6.03 2.38 -0.24
CA MET A 45 6.79 1.26 -0.78
C MET A 45 7.58 1.69 -2.02
N PHE A 46 8.92 1.70 -1.94
CA PHE A 46 9.81 2.06 -3.06
C PHE A 46 9.47 3.40 -3.75
N GLY A 47 9.00 4.38 -2.96
CA GLY A 47 8.57 5.69 -3.44
C GLY A 47 7.21 5.69 -4.16
N CYS A 48 6.46 4.63 -4.04
CA CYS A 48 5.07 4.48 -4.43
C CYS A 48 4.19 4.33 -3.17
N LEU A 49 2.89 4.24 -3.33
CA LEU A 49 1.96 4.00 -2.24
C LEU A 49 1.30 2.63 -2.41
N ALA A 50 1.62 1.70 -1.52
CA ALA A 50 0.99 0.39 -1.48
C ALA A 50 -0.34 0.47 -0.72
N VAL A 51 -1.36 -0.17 -1.25
CA VAL A 51 -2.72 -0.19 -0.70
C VAL A 51 -3.08 -1.60 -0.28
N TYR A 52 -3.49 -1.73 0.97
CA TYR A 52 -3.87 -2.99 1.58
C TYR A 52 -5.36 -2.98 1.94
N VAL A 53 -6.02 -4.09 1.70
CA VAL A 53 -7.35 -4.40 2.22
C VAL A 53 -7.22 -5.65 3.06
N GLU A 54 -7.47 -5.53 4.36
CA GLU A 54 -7.20 -6.59 5.33
C GLU A 54 -5.72 -7.03 5.30
N ASP A 55 -5.45 -8.30 5.06
CA ASP A 55 -4.11 -8.87 4.99
C ASP A 55 -3.48 -8.83 3.58
N LYS A 56 -4.23 -8.42 2.56
CA LYS A 56 -3.81 -8.46 1.16
C LYS A 56 -3.34 -7.10 0.69
N ILE A 57 -2.20 -7.07 -0.01
CA ILE A 57 -1.88 -5.94 -0.87
C ILE A 57 -2.72 -6.07 -2.13
N VAL A 58 -3.48 -5.03 -2.46
CA VAL A 58 -4.39 -5.05 -3.62
C VAL A 58 -3.90 -4.16 -4.74
N LEU A 59 -3.34 -2.99 -4.42
CA LEU A 59 -2.86 -2.02 -5.40
C LEU A 59 -1.52 -1.43 -4.99
N ILE A 60 -0.80 -0.87 -5.98
CA ILE A 60 0.25 0.13 -5.79
C ILE A 60 -0.09 1.34 -6.66
N LEU A 61 -0.12 2.52 -6.06
CA LEU A 61 -0.31 3.80 -6.73
C LEU A 61 1.06 4.40 -7.02
N ARG A 62 1.35 4.64 -8.30
CA ARG A 62 2.65 5.10 -8.75
C ARG A 62 2.53 6.32 -9.65
N ASP A 63 3.26 7.38 -9.27
CA ASP A 63 3.51 8.56 -10.10
C ASP A 63 4.95 9.02 -9.84
N ARG A 64 5.86 8.67 -10.74
CA ARG A 64 7.28 8.95 -10.60
C ARG A 64 7.90 9.42 -11.91
N LYS A 65 8.81 10.37 -11.83
CA LYS A 65 9.60 10.84 -12.98
C LYS A 65 10.50 9.74 -13.55
N ASN A 66 11.04 8.88 -12.68
CA ASN A 66 11.86 7.75 -13.11
C ASN A 66 10.97 6.59 -13.57
N SER A 67 11.19 6.08 -14.78
CA SER A 67 10.41 5.04 -15.43
C SER A 67 8.91 5.38 -15.51
N PRO A 68 8.56 6.48 -16.21
CA PRO A 68 7.18 6.96 -16.30
C PRO A 68 6.25 5.97 -17.00
N ALA A 69 6.79 5.08 -17.82
CA ALA A 69 6.02 4.04 -18.48
C ALA A 69 5.21 3.17 -17.51
N ASP A 70 5.69 2.97 -16.29
CA ASP A 70 4.99 2.20 -15.28
C ASP A 70 4.15 3.05 -14.30
N ASN A 71 3.96 4.35 -14.59
CA ASN A 71 3.06 5.17 -13.80
C ASN A 71 1.60 4.77 -14.02
N GLY A 72 0.82 4.85 -12.93
CA GLY A 72 -0.56 4.44 -12.92
C GLY A 72 -0.92 3.58 -11.71
N VAL A 73 -1.91 2.74 -11.87
CA VAL A 73 -2.40 1.83 -10.84
C VAL A 73 -1.91 0.41 -11.12
N TRP A 74 -1.08 -0.12 -10.24
CA TRP A 74 -0.64 -1.52 -10.33
C TRP A 74 -1.61 -2.39 -9.55
N VAL A 75 -2.11 -3.42 -10.19
CA VAL A 75 -3.01 -4.41 -9.60
C VAL A 75 -2.19 -5.62 -9.16
N ALA A 76 -2.30 -5.98 -7.88
CA ALA A 76 -1.70 -7.20 -7.34
C ALA A 76 -2.50 -8.41 -7.83
N THR A 77 -1.84 -9.38 -8.44
CA THR A 77 -2.49 -10.56 -9.00
C THR A 77 -1.52 -11.73 -9.06
N THR A 78 -1.91 -12.85 -9.64
CA THR A 78 -1.03 -13.98 -9.95
C THR A 78 -0.99 -14.23 -11.45
N ALA A 79 0.04 -14.92 -11.92
CA ALA A 79 0.23 -15.14 -13.37
C ALA A 79 -0.97 -15.85 -14.04
N GLU A 80 -1.65 -16.73 -13.30
CA GLU A 80 -2.85 -17.46 -13.78
C GLU A 80 -4.03 -16.54 -14.13
N HIS A 81 -4.09 -15.35 -13.52
CA HIS A 81 -5.17 -14.41 -13.72
C HIS A 81 -4.86 -13.30 -14.73
N HIS A 82 -3.61 -13.22 -15.22
CA HIS A 82 -3.21 -12.15 -16.12
C HIS A 82 -4.05 -12.10 -17.38
N GLU A 83 -4.33 -13.25 -17.99
CA GLU A 83 -5.10 -13.31 -19.23
C GLU A 83 -6.55 -12.87 -19.01
N SER A 84 -7.20 -13.36 -17.94
CA SER A 84 -8.58 -12.97 -17.63
C SER A 84 -8.71 -11.49 -17.28
N LEU A 85 -7.74 -10.92 -16.53
CA LEU A 85 -7.72 -9.50 -16.24
C LEU A 85 -7.50 -8.65 -17.51
N ARG A 86 -6.63 -9.06 -18.42
CA ARG A 86 -6.42 -8.33 -19.68
C ARG A 86 -7.64 -8.33 -20.61
N ARG A 87 -8.51 -9.31 -20.51
CA ARG A 87 -9.82 -9.27 -21.21
C ARG A 87 -10.71 -8.17 -20.65
N ASP A 88 -10.73 -8.02 -19.32
CA ASP A 88 -11.51 -6.96 -18.65
C ASP A 88 -10.87 -5.58 -18.81
N PHE A 89 -9.55 -5.54 -18.96
CA PHE A 89 -8.72 -4.33 -19.05
C PHE A 89 -7.80 -4.41 -20.28
N PRO A 90 -8.27 -4.08 -21.48
CA PRO A 90 -7.51 -4.30 -22.72
C PRO A 90 -6.15 -3.56 -22.77
N ARG A 91 -5.99 -2.47 -22.01
CA ARG A 91 -4.74 -1.70 -21.95
C ARG A 91 -3.85 -2.06 -20.77
N MET A 92 -4.31 -2.97 -19.91
CA MET A 92 -3.50 -3.50 -18.82
C MET A 92 -2.33 -4.32 -19.36
N ARG A 93 -1.18 -4.17 -18.75
CA ARG A 93 0.04 -4.89 -19.12
C ARG A 93 0.91 -5.22 -17.91
N SER A 94 1.89 -6.08 -18.11
CA SER A 94 2.92 -6.33 -17.08
C SER A 94 3.79 -5.09 -16.88
N ILE A 95 4.21 -4.86 -15.64
CA ILE A 95 5.17 -3.80 -15.31
C ILE A 95 6.52 -4.07 -15.99
N GLN A 96 7.19 -3.01 -16.44
CA GLN A 96 8.47 -3.10 -17.15
C GLN A 96 9.68 -2.98 -16.21
N LEU A 97 9.47 -2.48 -15.00
CA LEU A 97 10.54 -2.21 -14.03
C LEU A 97 11.36 -3.46 -13.70
N LEU A 98 10.76 -4.65 -13.75
CA LEU A 98 11.38 -5.94 -13.47
C LEU A 98 11.53 -6.77 -14.75
N ARG A 99 12.22 -6.26 -15.73
CA ARG A 99 12.31 -6.66 -17.15
C ARG A 99 12.43 -8.15 -17.50
N LYS A 100 12.71 -9.06 -16.55
CA LYS A 100 13.04 -10.47 -16.86
C LYS A 100 12.14 -11.52 -16.21
N GLN A 101 11.14 -11.12 -15.45
CA GLN A 101 10.29 -12.08 -14.73
C GLN A 101 8.81 -11.77 -14.93
N ILE A 102 8.00 -12.81 -15.09
CA ILE A 102 6.56 -12.69 -14.96
C ILE A 102 6.28 -12.22 -13.52
N THR A 103 5.84 -10.99 -13.39
CA THR A 103 5.58 -10.39 -12.09
C THR A 103 4.13 -10.62 -11.70
N ASN A 104 3.88 -10.68 -10.40
CA ASN A 104 2.52 -10.71 -9.86
C ASN A 104 1.88 -9.31 -9.86
N TRP A 105 2.23 -8.48 -10.84
CA TRP A 105 1.78 -7.11 -10.98
C TRP A 105 1.40 -6.80 -12.42
N GLN A 106 0.21 -6.28 -12.58
CA GLN A 106 -0.25 -5.72 -13.85
C GLN A 106 -0.51 -4.23 -13.64
N VAL A 107 -0.12 -3.40 -14.60
CA VAL A 107 -0.35 -1.94 -14.54
C VAL A 107 -1.50 -1.54 -15.45
N ILE A 108 -2.39 -0.70 -14.92
CA ILE A 108 -3.30 0.15 -15.66
C ILE A 108 -2.51 1.45 -15.87
N PRO A 109 -1.99 1.71 -17.07
CA PRO A 109 -1.06 2.82 -17.29
C PRO A 109 -1.78 4.16 -17.30
N VAL A 110 -1.17 5.19 -16.69
CA VAL A 110 -1.77 6.52 -16.57
C VAL A 110 -1.96 7.24 -17.90
N ASP A 111 -1.18 6.85 -18.92
CA ASP A 111 -1.25 7.40 -20.27
C ASP A 111 -2.35 6.73 -21.13
N ALA A 112 -3.05 5.73 -20.61
CA ALA A 112 -4.19 5.15 -21.30
C ALA A 112 -5.38 6.12 -21.33
N PRO A 113 -6.08 6.27 -22.46
CA PRO A 113 -7.21 7.21 -22.59
C PRO A 113 -8.39 6.85 -21.68
N ASP A 114 -8.50 5.58 -21.27
CA ASP A 114 -9.52 5.05 -20.37
C ASP A 114 -8.99 4.81 -18.94
N PHE A 115 -7.88 5.45 -18.55
CA PHE A 115 -7.19 5.21 -17.29
C PHE A 115 -8.10 5.29 -16.06
N GLU A 116 -8.83 6.40 -15.90
CA GLU A 116 -9.69 6.60 -14.72
C GLU A 116 -10.82 5.57 -14.68
N GLU A 117 -11.46 5.29 -15.82
CA GLU A 117 -12.53 4.31 -15.91
C GLU A 117 -12.01 2.90 -15.57
N ALA A 118 -10.86 2.52 -16.11
CA ALA A 118 -10.23 1.24 -15.85
C ALA A 118 -9.82 1.12 -14.38
N ALA A 119 -9.23 2.18 -13.78
CA ALA A 119 -8.88 2.20 -12.36
C ALA A 119 -10.12 2.04 -11.47
N LEU A 120 -11.20 2.76 -11.76
CA LEU A 120 -12.48 2.61 -11.03
C LEU A 120 -13.11 1.23 -11.23
N ARG A 121 -12.97 0.64 -12.40
CA ARG A 121 -13.40 -0.75 -12.65
C ARG A 121 -12.61 -1.74 -11.78
N ALA A 122 -11.29 -1.56 -11.64
CA ALA A 122 -10.48 -2.36 -10.72
C ALA A 122 -10.93 -2.18 -9.27
N CYS A 123 -11.28 -0.96 -8.85
CA CYS A 123 -11.86 -0.71 -7.54
C CYS A 123 -13.18 -1.48 -7.32
N LYS A 124 -14.06 -1.54 -8.32
CA LYS A 124 -15.30 -2.33 -8.25
C LYS A 124 -15.02 -3.83 -8.04
N LEU A 125 -14.01 -4.38 -8.72
CA LEU A 125 -13.60 -5.77 -8.50
C LEU A 125 -13.05 -5.99 -7.07
N ILE A 126 -12.28 -5.04 -6.54
CA ILE A 126 -11.78 -5.09 -5.15
C ILE A 126 -12.96 -5.05 -4.16
N LEU A 127 -13.93 -4.16 -4.36
CA LEU A 127 -15.14 -4.10 -3.53
C LEU A 127 -15.93 -5.40 -3.57
N ALA A 128 -16.01 -6.03 -4.75
CA ALA A 128 -16.66 -7.34 -4.96
C ALA A 128 -15.82 -8.51 -4.43
N ARG A 129 -14.62 -8.25 -3.87
CA ARG A 129 -13.68 -9.29 -3.39
C ARG A 129 -13.29 -10.31 -4.46
N ASP A 130 -13.10 -9.85 -5.70
CA ASP A 130 -12.68 -10.69 -6.81
C ASP A 130 -11.38 -11.43 -6.49
N ALA A 131 -11.37 -12.74 -6.58
CA ALA A 131 -10.24 -13.60 -6.22
C ALA A 131 -8.99 -13.36 -7.07
N ARG A 132 -9.15 -12.74 -8.25
CA ARG A 132 -8.03 -12.42 -9.16
C ARG A 132 -7.17 -11.26 -8.66
N ILE A 133 -7.69 -10.46 -7.70
CA ILE A 133 -7.00 -9.28 -7.18
C ILE A 133 -6.64 -9.46 -5.71
N GLY A 134 -5.39 -9.17 -5.41
CA GLY A 134 -4.86 -9.19 -4.06
C GLY A 134 -3.89 -10.34 -3.81
N LYS A 135 -2.86 -10.05 -3.04
CA LYS A 135 -1.79 -10.99 -2.67
C LYS A 135 -1.42 -10.81 -1.20
N ILE A 136 -1.28 -11.93 -0.49
CA ILE A 136 -0.73 -11.91 0.87
C ILE A 136 0.79 -11.81 0.78
N PRO A 137 1.44 -10.76 1.33
CA PRO A 137 2.89 -10.63 1.33
C PRO A 137 3.56 -11.79 2.07
N ASN A 138 4.65 -12.34 1.54
CA ASN A 138 5.37 -13.48 2.12
C ASN A 138 5.85 -13.21 3.57
N SER A 139 6.16 -11.96 3.92
CA SER A 139 6.52 -11.57 5.28
C SER A 139 5.41 -11.85 6.32
N ARG A 140 4.14 -11.73 5.92
CA ARG A 140 2.99 -12.05 6.79
C ARG A 140 2.72 -13.56 6.86
N LEU A 141 3.00 -14.32 5.81
CA LEU A 141 2.91 -15.78 5.84
C LEU A 141 3.89 -16.38 6.85
N ASN A 142 5.14 -15.90 6.86
CA ASN A 142 6.16 -16.37 7.80
C ASN A 142 5.86 -15.98 9.27
N SER A 143 5.20 -14.86 9.52
CA SER A 143 4.82 -14.46 10.88
C SER A 143 3.66 -15.30 11.44
N ARG A 144 2.73 -15.75 10.59
CA ARG A 144 1.63 -16.65 10.97
C ARG A 144 2.11 -18.07 11.26
N SER A 145 3.10 -18.58 10.51
CA SER A 145 3.67 -19.92 10.77
C SER A 145 4.47 -19.96 12.07
N ARG A 146 5.18 -18.87 12.44
CA ARG A 146 5.90 -18.78 13.72
C ARG A 146 4.98 -18.73 14.96
N ARG A 147 3.74 -18.27 14.83
CA ARG A 147 2.77 -18.23 15.95
C ARG A 147 2.07 -19.57 16.21
N LYS A 148 2.19 -20.55 15.31
CA LYS A 148 1.49 -21.86 15.43
C LYS A 148 2.33 -22.98 16.02
N THR A 149 3.59 -22.77 16.39
CA THR A 149 4.38 -23.77 17.13
C THR A 149 4.17 -23.61 18.63
N PRO A 150 3.43 -24.48 19.32
CA PRO A 150 3.43 -24.51 20.78
C PRO A 150 4.83 -24.91 21.24
N THR A 151 5.44 -24.11 22.08
CA THR A 151 6.69 -24.45 22.75
C THR A 151 6.43 -25.67 23.62
N ALA A 152 6.84 -26.85 23.18
CA ALA A 152 6.87 -28.05 24.02
C ALA A 152 7.87 -27.77 25.13
N ARG A 153 7.34 -27.51 26.33
CA ARG A 153 8.09 -27.38 27.57
C ARG A 153 8.69 -28.72 27.91
N GLY A 154 9.97 -28.92 27.59
CA GLY A 154 10.74 -30.10 27.98
C GLY A 154 10.81 -30.22 29.48
N THR A 155 10.11 -31.21 30.06
CA THR A 155 10.27 -31.66 31.41
C THR A 155 11.67 -32.29 31.55
N ARG A 156 12.59 -31.59 32.23
CA ARG A 156 13.85 -32.13 32.68
C ARG A 156 13.54 -33.22 33.73
N ARG A 157 13.68 -34.47 33.35
CA ARG A 157 13.79 -35.58 34.29
C ARG A 157 15.14 -35.49 34.99
N SER A 158 15.09 -35.20 36.27
CA SER A 158 16.20 -35.35 37.20
C SER A 158 16.44 -36.88 37.45
N SER A 159 17.55 -37.39 36.92
CA SER A 159 18.01 -38.74 37.26
C SER A 159 18.93 -38.67 38.48
N ALA A 160 18.41 -39.10 39.61
CA ALA A 160 19.21 -39.34 40.81
C ALA A 160 20.14 -40.55 40.62
N LYS A 161 21.40 -40.37 40.98
CA LYS A 161 22.44 -41.40 40.93
C LYS A 161 22.47 -42.08 42.31
N PRO A 162 22.40 -43.42 42.44
CA PRO A 162 22.61 -44.10 43.72
C PRO A 162 24.11 -44.20 44.02
N ARG A 163 24.46 -43.93 45.29
CA ARG A 163 25.78 -44.24 45.86
C ARG A 163 25.84 -45.71 46.28
N GLN A 164 26.93 -46.37 45.92
CA GLN A 164 27.61 -47.41 46.72
C GLN A 164 29.02 -46.95 46.92
#